data_eb77df620d8e6f935788387e43b4d35b
#
_entry.id   eb77df620d8e6f935788387e43b4d35b
#
_cell.length_a   1.000
_cell.length_b   1.000
_cell.length_c   1.000
_cell.angle_alpha   90.00
_cell.angle_beta   90.00
_cell.angle_gamma   90.00
#
_symmetry.space_group_name_H-M   'P 1'
#
loop_
_entity.id
_entity.type
_entity.pdbx_description
1 polymer ?
#
loop_
_entity_poly.entity_id
_entity_poly.type
_entity_poly.pdbx_seq_one_letter_code
_entity_poly.pdbx_strand_id
1 'polypeptide(L)'
;AEMAEATKDTVFDPDMLCALAFQETGSLWGVLRKKGLSTEDVVRLCCGDSLDAPNRSAFPKTRSHLEAVPKGKEMFKIARQALLDMAEHIDGFKFAFNRKDKFCHGFGVFQYDIQFFKVNPDYFLNREYEKFAGTLHHAMVELLSCQKKRGLQDRTSITDAEFLTIAITYNTGRYKKSKGLKQGHKSGGKFY
;
A
#
# COMPACT_ATOMS: atom_id res chain seq x y z
N ALA A 1 10.09 15.21 9.49
CA ALA A 1 9.23 16.42 9.54
C ALA A 1 7.79 16.07 9.16
N GLU A 2 7.50 15.61 7.92
CA GLU A 2 6.13 15.37 7.43
C GLU A 2 5.34 14.35 8.27
N MET A 3 5.93 13.20 8.65
CA MET A 3 5.27 12.23 9.52
C MET A 3 4.93 12.82 10.90
N ALA A 4 5.83 13.61 11.48
CA ALA A 4 5.58 14.25 12.76
C ALA A 4 4.44 15.27 12.70
N GLU A 5 4.31 16.00 11.60
CA GLU A 5 3.17 16.92 11.41
C GLU A 5 1.86 16.14 11.18
N ALA A 6 1.90 15.07 10.38
CA ALA A 6 0.71 14.26 10.10
C ALA A 6 0.16 13.52 11.33
N THR A 7 0.99 13.25 12.33
CA THR A 7 0.59 12.54 13.57
C THR A 7 0.26 13.45 14.73
N LYS A 8 0.51 14.77 14.63
CA LYS A 8 0.50 15.75 15.72
C LYS A 8 -0.74 15.70 16.62
N ASP A 9 -1.92 15.62 16.03
CA ASP A 9 -3.20 15.64 16.77
C ASP A 9 -3.89 14.26 16.74
N THR A 10 -3.09 13.19 16.70
CA THR A 10 -3.58 11.80 16.64
C THR A 10 -2.96 10.97 17.76
N VAL A 11 -3.40 9.72 17.89
CA VAL A 11 -2.80 8.74 18.81
C VAL A 11 -1.57 8.05 18.23
N PHE A 12 -1.25 8.34 16.96
CA PHE A 12 -0.11 7.74 16.26
C PHE A 12 1.12 8.61 16.43
N ASP A 13 2.28 8.00 16.28
CA ASP A 13 3.57 8.68 16.24
C ASP A 13 4.35 8.34 14.93
N PRO A 14 5.44 9.05 14.64
CA PRO A 14 6.25 8.77 13.46
C PRO A 14 6.83 7.37 13.39
N ASP A 15 7.14 6.73 14.53
CA ASP A 15 7.73 5.39 14.56
C ASP A 15 6.70 4.33 14.15
N MET A 16 5.44 4.52 14.53
CA MET A 16 4.31 3.69 14.07
C MET A 16 4.15 3.78 12.55
N LEU A 17 4.25 4.98 11.97
CA LEU A 17 4.20 5.16 10.51
C LEU A 17 5.41 4.54 9.82
N CYS A 18 6.62 4.69 10.40
CA CYS A 18 7.81 4.05 9.88
C CYS A 18 7.70 2.52 9.88
N ALA A 19 7.13 1.95 10.94
CA ALA A 19 6.91 0.50 11.03
C ALA A 19 5.97 -0.01 9.93
N LEU A 20 4.87 0.72 9.65
CA LEU A 20 3.96 0.40 8.55
C LEU A 20 4.65 0.53 7.18
N ALA A 21 5.32 1.64 6.92
CA ALA A 21 6.05 1.86 5.67
C ALA A 21 7.12 0.76 5.44
N PHE A 22 7.83 0.38 6.50
CA PHE A 22 8.82 -0.70 6.43
C PHE A 22 8.18 -2.05 6.11
N GLN A 23 7.03 -2.36 6.72
CA GLN A 23 6.30 -3.59 6.45
C GLN A 23 5.83 -3.64 4.99
N GLU A 24 5.27 -2.55 4.46
CA GLU A 24 4.68 -2.50 3.12
C GLU A 24 5.75 -2.46 2.01
N THR A 25 6.78 -1.64 2.15
CA THR A 25 7.74 -1.38 1.07
C THR A 25 9.20 -1.42 1.47
N GLY A 26 9.55 -1.71 2.72
CA GLY A 26 10.92 -1.64 3.21
C GLY A 26 11.93 -2.53 2.45
N SER A 27 11.48 -3.69 1.97
CA SER A 27 12.30 -4.57 1.12
C SER A 27 12.66 -3.92 -0.22
N LEU A 28 11.71 -3.20 -0.84
CA LEU A 28 11.91 -2.47 -2.09
C LEU A 28 12.89 -1.32 -1.89
N TRP A 29 12.73 -0.55 -0.81
CA TRP A 29 13.64 0.54 -0.45
C TRP A 29 15.09 0.06 -0.39
N GLY A 30 15.34 -1.03 0.31
CA GLY A 30 16.67 -1.59 0.46
C GLY A 30 17.31 -1.93 -0.89
N VAL A 31 16.57 -2.49 -1.83
CA VAL A 31 17.07 -2.84 -3.16
C VAL A 31 17.31 -1.59 -4.01
N LEU A 32 16.33 -0.67 -4.06
CA LEU A 32 16.41 0.54 -4.89
C LEU A 32 17.53 1.48 -4.43
N ARG A 33 17.69 1.68 -3.12
CA ARG A 33 18.78 2.49 -2.56
C ARG A 33 20.16 1.89 -2.83
N LYS A 34 20.32 0.56 -2.76
CA LYS A 34 21.57 -0.12 -3.14
C LYS A 34 21.93 0.07 -4.61
N LYS A 35 20.96 0.31 -5.47
CA LYS A 35 21.15 0.65 -6.90
C LYS A 35 21.44 2.14 -7.13
N GLY A 36 21.56 2.94 -6.08
CA GLY A 36 21.93 4.36 -6.15
C GLY A 36 20.78 5.31 -6.49
N LEU A 37 19.52 4.85 -6.47
CA LEU A 37 18.38 5.71 -6.73
C LEU A 37 18.21 6.77 -5.63
N SER A 38 17.77 7.96 -5.99
CA SER A 38 17.43 9.02 -5.05
C SER A 38 16.25 8.63 -4.14
N THR A 39 16.01 9.37 -3.07
CA THR A 39 14.84 9.13 -2.21
C THR A 39 13.54 9.37 -2.98
N GLU A 40 13.51 10.40 -3.80
CA GLU A 40 12.37 10.77 -4.66
C GLU A 40 12.06 9.65 -5.65
N ASP A 41 13.08 9.09 -6.32
CA ASP A 41 12.88 7.96 -7.23
C ASP A 41 12.38 6.71 -6.51
N VAL A 42 12.89 6.44 -5.30
CA VAL A 42 12.40 5.32 -4.48
C VAL A 42 10.94 5.50 -4.12
N VAL A 43 10.52 6.70 -3.69
CA VAL A 43 9.11 7.00 -3.38
C VAL A 43 8.24 6.80 -4.62
N ARG A 44 8.64 7.36 -5.76
CA ARG A 44 7.93 7.22 -7.03
C ARG A 44 7.76 5.77 -7.48
N LEU A 45 8.76 4.93 -7.21
CA LEU A 45 8.77 3.51 -7.58
C LEU A 45 8.12 2.59 -6.55
N CYS A 46 7.63 3.09 -5.41
CA CYS A 46 6.95 2.28 -4.39
C CYS A 46 5.56 1.82 -4.86
N CYS A 47 5.53 1.04 -5.92
CA CYS A 47 4.34 0.36 -6.40
C CYS A 47 4.58 -1.14 -6.26
N GLY A 48 3.83 -1.78 -5.39
CA GLY A 48 4.01 -3.19 -5.08
C GLY A 48 2.97 -4.07 -5.71
N ASP A 49 3.21 -5.35 -5.58
CA ASP A 49 2.37 -6.43 -6.02
C ASP A 49 1.86 -6.35 -7.47
N SER A 50 1.76 -7.46 -8.13
CA SER A 50 1.22 -7.53 -9.48
C SER A 50 -0.11 -8.26 -9.49
N LEU A 51 -1.06 -7.71 -10.24
CA LEU A 51 -2.38 -8.31 -10.41
C LEU A 51 -2.47 -9.03 -11.75
N ASP A 52 -2.84 -10.32 -11.71
CA ASP A 52 -3.14 -11.13 -12.89
C ASP A 52 -4.13 -12.24 -12.61
N ALA A 53 -4.70 -12.29 -11.41
CA ALA A 53 -5.32 -13.50 -10.96
C ALA A 53 -6.81 -13.34 -10.68
N PRO A 54 -7.62 -14.33 -11.10
CA PRO A 54 -9.03 -14.42 -10.75
C PRO A 54 -9.27 -14.68 -9.25
N ASN A 55 -8.24 -15.05 -8.49
CA ASN A 55 -8.35 -15.39 -7.07
C ASN A 55 -8.52 -14.17 -6.14
N ARG A 56 -8.23 -12.97 -6.62
CA ARG A 56 -8.47 -11.76 -5.87
C ARG A 56 -9.97 -11.54 -5.68
N SER A 57 -10.44 -11.38 -4.44
CA SER A 57 -11.84 -11.08 -4.13
C SER A 57 -12.18 -9.60 -4.33
N ALA A 58 -11.23 -8.69 -4.08
CA ALA A 58 -11.40 -7.26 -4.24
C ALA A 58 -11.37 -6.82 -5.71
N PHE A 59 -11.93 -5.64 -6.00
CA PHE A 59 -11.80 -4.96 -7.29
C PHE A 59 -10.36 -4.45 -7.50
N PRO A 60 -9.86 -4.45 -8.75
CA PRO A 60 -10.30 -5.26 -9.87
C PRO A 60 -9.76 -6.69 -9.78
N LYS A 61 -10.45 -7.65 -10.36
CA LYS A 61 -9.92 -9.03 -10.46
C LYS A 61 -8.99 -9.21 -11.65
N THR A 62 -9.28 -8.51 -12.74
CA THR A 62 -8.55 -8.61 -14.02
C THR A 62 -8.44 -7.24 -14.68
N ARG A 63 -7.63 -7.14 -15.74
CA ARG A 63 -7.57 -5.97 -16.61
C ARG A 63 -8.94 -5.56 -17.14
N SER A 64 -9.69 -6.50 -17.71
CA SER A 64 -11.02 -6.21 -18.25
C SER A 64 -11.99 -5.69 -17.20
N HIS A 65 -11.89 -6.18 -15.96
CA HIS A 65 -12.68 -5.68 -14.84
C HIS A 65 -12.30 -4.24 -14.45
N LEU A 66 -11.02 -3.87 -14.54
CA LEU A 66 -10.57 -2.49 -14.35
C LEU A 66 -11.03 -1.59 -15.50
N GLU A 67 -10.82 -2.03 -16.74
CA GLU A 67 -11.15 -1.23 -17.94
C GLU A 67 -12.66 -0.98 -18.12
N ALA A 68 -13.51 -1.77 -17.46
CA ALA A 68 -14.98 -1.63 -17.53
C ALA A 68 -15.54 -0.47 -16.70
N VAL A 69 -14.74 0.15 -15.83
CA VAL A 69 -15.21 1.30 -15.03
C VAL A 69 -14.80 2.64 -15.67
N PRO A 70 -15.46 3.76 -15.32
CA PRO A 70 -15.06 5.08 -15.82
C PRO A 70 -13.56 5.33 -15.61
N LYS A 71 -12.87 5.83 -16.64
CA LYS A 71 -11.41 6.04 -16.65
C LYS A 71 -10.55 4.79 -16.39
N GLY A 72 -11.13 3.59 -16.35
CA GLY A 72 -10.43 2.34 -16.05
C GLY A 72 -9.34 1.98 -17.06
N LYS A 73 -9.52 2.33 -18.36
CA LYS A 73 -8.49 2.16 -19.39
C LYS A 73 -7.27 3.05 -19.13
N GLU A 74 -7.48 4.27 -18.66
CA GLU A 74 -6.42 5.19 -18.27
C GLU A 74 -5.69 4.66 -17.03
N MET A 75 -6.46 4.26 -16.01
CA MET A 75 -5.91 3.65 -14.81
C MET A 75 -5.08 2.40 -15.11
N PHE A 76 -5.54 1.53 -16.03
CA PHE A 76 -4.75 0.37 -16.43
C PHE A 76 -3.40 0.76 -17.02
N LYS A 77 -3.34 1.80 -17.88
CA LYS A 77 -2.07 2.27 -18.45
C LYS A 77 -1.12 2.76 -17.35
N ILE A 78 -1.64 3.52 -16.38
CA ILE A 78 -0.85 4.00 -15.23
C ILE A 78 -0.33 2.82 -14.40
N ALA A 79 -1.21 1.90 -14.01
CA ALA A 79 -0.83 0.74 -13.20
C ALA A 79 0.12 -0.21 -13.93
N ARG A 80 -0.02 -0.34 -15.24
CA ARG A 80 0.88 -1.09 -16.10
C ARG A 80 2.25 -0.44 -16.17
N GLN A 81 2.30 0.88 -16.40
CA GLN A 81 3.56 1.61 -16.48
C GLN A 81 4.31 1.55 -15.15
N ALA A 82 3.63 1.79 -14.03
CA ALA A 82 4.24 1.67 -12.71
C ALA A 82 4.87 0.29 -12.46
N LEU A 83 4.22 -0.80 -12.91
CA LEU A 83 4.80 -2.14 -12.83
C LEU A 83 6.03 -2.31 -13.74
N LEU A 84 6.02 -1.73 -14.93
CA LEU A 84 7.16 -1.78 -15.85
C LEU A 84 8.35 -0.98 -15.31
N ASP A 85 8.10 0.21 -14.78
CA ASP A 85 9.14 1.04 -14.14
C ASP A 85 9.82 0.29 -12.98
N MET A 86 9.04 -0.42 -12.14
CA MET A 86 9.58 -1.31 -11.12
C MET A 86 10.39 -2.47 -11.71
N ALA A 87 9.93 -3.05 -12.81
CA ALA A 87 10.59 -4.19 -13.45
C ALA A 87 11.98 -3.85 -14.02
N GLU A 88 12.24 -2.58 -14.33
CA GLU A 88 13.57 -2.11 -14.75
C GLU A 88 14.58 -2.21 -13.59
N HIS A 89 14.13 -2.07 -12.36
CA HIS A 89 14.98 -2.03 -11.17
C HIS A 89 14.92 -3.32 -10.34
N ILE A 90 13.84 -4.06 -10.35
CA ILE A 90 13.59 -5.21 -9.47
C ILE A 90 13.41 -6.48 -10.31
N ASP A 91 14.37 -7.40 -10.24
CA ASP A 91 14.38 -8.63 -11.04
C ASP A 91 13.11 -9.48 -10.85
N GLY A 92 12.56 -9.51 -9.64
CA GLY A 92 11.32 -10.21 -9.34
C GLY A 92 10.09 -9.73 -10.14
N PHE A 93 10.15 -8.53 -10.74
CA PHE A 93 9.06 -7.99 -11.56
C PHE A 93 9.33 -8.09 -13.08
N LYS A 94 10.50 -8.55 -13.52
CA LYS A 94 10.85 -8.63 -14.95
C LYS A 94 9.90 -9.50 -15.79
N PHE A 95 9.21 -10.46 -15.17
CA PHE A 95 8.16 -11.24 -15.83
C PHE A 95 7.07 -10.34 -16.45
N ALA A 96 6.88 -9.13 -15.91
CA ALA A 96 5.88 -8.18 -16.40
C ALA A 96 6.12 -7.79 -17.85
N PHE A 97 7.35 -7.71 -18.32
CA PHE A 97 7.66 -7.37 -19.72
C PHE A 97 6.98 -8.32 -20.72
N ASN A 98 6.88 -9.59 -20.38
CA ASN A 98 6.29 -10.63 -21.23
C ASN A 98 4.80 -10.88 -20.95
N ARG A 99 4.19 -10.20 -19.98
CA ARG A 99 2.79 -10.43 -19.58
C ARG A 99 2.00 -9.13 -19.65
N LYS A 100 1.36 -8.90 -20.81
CA LYS A 100 0.71 -7.62 -21.17
C LYS A 100 -0.48 -7.24 -20.27
N ASP A 101 -1.12 -8.22 -19.62
CA ASP A 101 -2.29 -7.99 -18.77
C ASP A 101 -1.94 -7.80 -17.28
N LYS A 102 -0.65 -7.95 -16.93
CA LYS A 102 -0.17 -7.67 -15.58
C LYS A 102 -0.09 -6.16 -15.32
N PHE A 103 -0.51 -5.76 -14.13
CA PHE A 103 -0.42 -4.38 -13.63
C PHE A 103 -0.29 -4.41 -12.11
N CYS A 104 0.24 -3.35 -11.49
CA CYS A 104 0.33 -3.28 -10.03
C CYS A 104 -1.02 -2.94 -9.39
N HIS A 105 -1.21 -3.33 -8.13
CA HIS A 105 -2.41 -3.01 -7.37
C HIS A 105 -2.15 -2.27 -6.05
N GLY A 106 -0.91 -2.25 -5.54
CA GLY A 106 -0.51 -1.43 -4.39
C GLY A 106 0.26 -0.20 -4.86
N PHE A 107 -0.04 0.98 -4.34
CA PHE A 107 0.51 2.25 -4.80
C PHE A 107 1.03 3.09 -3.63
N GLY A 108 2.25 3.62 -3.80
CA GLY A 108 2.91 4.47 -2.84
C GLY A 108 3.54 3.71 -1.67
N VAL A 109 4.24 4.44 -0.81
CA VAL A 109 5.03 3.90 0.31
C VAL A 109 4.18 3.03 1.25
N PHE A 110 2.91 3.36 1.41
CA PHE A 110 1.95 2.67 2.28
C PHE A 110 0.98 1.74 1.53
N GLN A 111 1.23 1.45 0.26
CA GLN A 111 0.53 0.46 -0.56
C GLN A 111 -1.00 0.65 -0.62
N TYR A 112 -1.46 1.89 -0.90
CA TYR A 112 -2.89 2.14 -1.12
C TYR A 112 -3.39 1.31 -2.31
N ASP A 113 -4.37 0.43 -2.05
CA ASP A 113 -4.79 -0.58 -3.02
C ASP A 113 -5.71 0.00 -4.11
N ILE A 114 -5.53 -0.44 -5.34
CA ILE A 114 -6.34 -0.05 -6.52
C ILE A 114 -7.84 -0.33 -6.35
N GLN A 115 -8.27 -1.13 -5.38
CA GLN A 115 -9.68 -1.34 -5.09
C GLN A 115 -10.40 -0.02 -4.79
N PHE A 116 -9.68 0.95 -4.27
CA PHE A 116 -10.19 2.28 -3.96
C PHE A 116 -10.27 3.22 -5.16
N PHE A 117 -9.87 2.79 -6.36
CA PHE A 117 -9.92 3.63 -7.56
C PHE A 117 -11.31 4.20 -7.86
N LYS A 118 -12.38 3.44 -7.58
CA LYS A 118 -13.75 3.91 -7.77
C LYS A 118 -14.17 5.00 -6.79
N VAL A 119 -13.54 5.08 -5.64
CA VAL A 119 -13.86 6.03 -4.56
C VAL A 119 -12.95 7.25 -4.64
N ASN A 120 -11.69 7.02 -4.98
CA ASN A 120 -10.67 8.06 -5.04
C ASN A 120 -9.84 7.94 -6.33
N PRO A 121 -10.42 8.22 -7.51
CA PRO A 121 -9.70 8.10 -8.78
C PRO A 121 -8.53 9.08 -8.89
N ASP A 122 -8.64 10.27 -8.30
CA ASP A 122 -7.66 11.35 -8.46
C ASP A 122 -6.29 10.99 -7.85
N TYR A 123 -6.26 10.27 -6.75
CA TYR A 123 -5.01 9.76 -6.17
C TYR A 123 -4.17 8.98 -7.18
N PHE A 124 -4.83 8.16 -7.98
CA PHE A 124 -4.18 7.30 -8.97
C PHE A 124 -3.91 8.04 -10.29
N LEU A 125 -4.91 8.75 -10.81
CA LEU A 125 -4.82 9.43 -12.11
C LEU A 125 -3.85 10.60 -12.09
N ASN A 126 -3.79 11.35 -10.99
CA ASN A 126 -2.86 12.46 -10.80
C ASN A 126 -1.51 12.00 -10.21
N ARG A 127 -1.32 10.68 -10.07
CA ARG A 127 -0.10 10.05 -9.53
C ARG A 127 0.34 10.62 -8.18
N GLU A 128 -0.61 10.90 -7.29
CA GLU A 128 -0.30 11.39 -5.94
C GLU A 128 0.51 10.37 -5.12
N TYR A 129 0.42 9.08 -5.48
CA TYR A 129 1.23 8.00 -4.90
C TYR A 129 2.74 8.14 -5.17
N GLU A 130 3.15 8.91 -6.16
CA GLU A 130 4.56 9.20 -6.47
C GLU A 130 5.14 10.27 -5.54
N LYS A 131 4.32 10.92 -4.72
CA LYS A 131 4.69 11.95 -3.76
C LYS A 131 4.53 11.43 -2.34
N PHE A 132 5.54 11.65 -1.49
CA PHE A 132 5.47 11.18 -0.11
C PHE A 132 4.27 11.75 0.65
N ALA A 133 3.99 13.05 0.51
CA ALA A 133 2.84 13.69 1.13
C ALA A 133 1.50 13.07 0.72
N GLY A 134 1.32 12.72 -0.56
CA GLY A 134 0.11 12.08 -1.07
C GLY A 134 -0.10 10.70 -0.46
N THR A 135 0.94 9.86 -0.45
CA THR A 135 0.84 8.51 0.12
C THR A 135 0.66 8.54 1.65
N LEU A 136 1.31 9.49 2.35
CA LEU A 136 1.16 9.70 3.78
C LEU A 136 -0.26 10.14 4.17
N HIS A 137 -0.84 11.08 3.43
CA HIS A 137 -2.22 11.52 3.66
C HIS A 137 -3.21 10.35 3.65
N HIS A 138 -3.14 9.50 2.62
CA HIS A 138 -4.04 8.33 2.52
C HIS A 138 -3.76 7.27 3.59
N ALA A 139 -2.51 7.07 3.96
CA ALA A 139 -2.16 6.19 5.07
C ALA A 139 -2.80 6.66 6.38
N MET A 140 -2.75 7.96 6.68
CA MET A 140 -3.38 8.51 7.88
C MET A 140 -4.89 8.38 7.86
N VAL A 141 -5.55 8.64 6.73
CA VAL A 141 -7.01 8.44 6.59
C VAL A 141 -7.40 6.99 6.87
N GLU A 142 -6.67 6.01 6.31
CA GLU A 142 -6.97 4.60 6.54
C GLU A 142 -6.62 4.16 7.97
N LEU A 143 -5.52 4.67 8.58
CA LEU A 143 -5.19 4.39 9.98
C LEU A 143 -6.28 4.87 10.94
N LEU A 144 -6.78 6.09 10.76
CA LEU A 144 -7.89 6.63 11.56
C LEU A 144 -9.17 5.81 11.36
N SER A 145 -9.44 5.36 10.13
CA SER A 145 -10.53 4.43 9.83
C SER A 145 -10.35 3.10 10.57
N CYS A 146 -9.13 2.54 10.56
CA CYS A 146 -8.81 1.30 11.27
C CYS A 146 -8.89 1.46 12.79
N GLN A 147 -8.45 2.60 13.34
CA GLN A 147 -8.61 2.95 14.74
C GLN A 147 -10.10 2.94 15.14
N LYS A 148 -10.96 3.57 14.33
CA LYS A 148 -12.42 3.55 14.53
C LYS A 148 -12.99 2.13 14.45
N LYS A 149 -12.61 1.34 13.45
CA LYS A 149 -13.01 -0.08 13.30
C LYS A 149 -12.60 -0.92 14.54
N ARG A 150 -11.54 -0.51 15.26
CA ARG A 150 -11.09 -1.14 16.50
C ARG A 150 -11.80 -0.62 17.77
N GLY A 151 -12.65 0.39 17.65
CA GLY A 151 -13.33 1.03 18.79
C GLY A 151 -12.37 1.86 19.66
N LEU A 152 -11.32 2.41 19.06
CA LEU A 152 -10.27 3.17 19.75
C LEU A 152 -10.29 4.66 19.40
N GLN A 153 -11.33 5.16 18.72
CA GLN A 153 -11.40 6.54 18.20
C GLN A 153 -11.38 7.61 19.29
N ASP A 154 -11.86 7.27 20.51
CA ASP A 154 -11.94 8.22 21.62
C ASP A 154 -10.69 8.19 22.53
N ARG A 155 -9.65 7.47 22.12
CA ARG A 155 -8.39 7.40 22.87
C ARG A 155 -7.53 8.63 22.62
N THR A 156 -6.86 9.09 23.64
CA THR A 156 -5.82 10.14 23.58
C THR A 156 -4.40 9.55 23.44
N SER A 157 -4.26 8.26 23.71
CA SER A 157 -3.04 7.48 23.48
C SER A 157 -3.40 6.01 23.28
N ILE A 158 -2.52 5.24 22.65
CA ILE A 158 -2.66 3.80 22.44
C ILE A 158 -1.38 3.08 22.88
N THR A 159 -1.54 1.84 23.31
CA THR A 159 -0.41 0.95 23.59
C THR A 159 0.09 0.29 22.29
N ASP A 160 1.31 -0.27 22.32
CA ASP A 160 1.86 -1.03 21.17
C ASP A 160 0.93 -2.19 20.79
N ALA A 161 0.31 -2.87 21.77
CA ALA A 161 -0.63 -3.95 21.51
C ALA A 161 -1.90 -3.46 20.79
N GLU A 162 -2.42 -2.30 21.14
CA GLU A 162 -3.57 -1.67 20.47
C GLU A 162 -3.15 -1.24 19.06
N PHE A 163 -1.98 -0.61 18.90
CA PHE A 163 -1.44 -0.26 17.58
C PHE A 163 -1.30 -1.48 16.67
N LEU A 164 -0.75 -2.59 17.16
CA LEU A 164 -0.65 -3.83 16.39
C LEU A 164 -2.02 -4.33 15.91
N THR A 165 -3.09 -4.18 16.70
CA THR A 165 -4.44 -4.54 16.22
C THR A 165 -4.95 -3.61 15.10
N ILE A 166 -4.58 -2.33 15.16
CA ILE A 166 -4.87 -1.35 14.11
C ILE A 166 -4.06 -1.69 12.84
N ALA A 167 -2.76 -1.95 12.96
CA ALA A 167 -1.87 -2.32 11.85
C ALA A 167 -2.33 -3.62 11.17
N ILE A 168 -2.75 -4.63 11.93
CA ILE A 168 -3.37 -5.85 11.38
C ILE A 168 -4.66 -5.51 10.62
N THR A 169 -5.48 -4.59 11.16
CA THR A 169 -6.72 -4.16 10.49
C THR A 169 -6.42 -3.42 9.19
N TYR A 170 -5.39 -2.58 9.18
CA TYR A 170 -4.88 -1.88 8.00
C TYR A 170 -4.49 -2.87 6.89
N ASN A 171 -3.65 -3.84 7.23
CA ASN A 171 -3.11 -4.81 6.27
C ASN A 171 -4.18 -5.82 5.77
N THR A 172 -5.09 -6.27 6.65
CA THR A 172 -6.00 -7.38 6.36
C THR A 172 -7.47 -6.98 6.23
N GLY A 173 -7.79 -5.70 6.44
CA GLY A 173 -9.15 -5.15 6.47
C GLY A 173 -9.92 -5.43 7.77
N ARG A 174 -9.42 -6.33 8.65
CA ARG A 174 -10.10 -6.70 9.91
C ARG A 174 -9.15 -7.35 10.91
N TYR A 175 -9.45 -7.21 12.19
CA TYR A 175 -8.80 -7.95 13.27
C TYR A 175 -9.71 -9.05 13.84
N LYS A 176 -9.22 -10.28 13.94
CA LYS A 176 -9.93 -11.42 14.56
C LYS A 176 -9.36 -11.70 15.93
N LYS A 177 -10.11 -11.35 17.01
CA LYS A 177 -9.67 -11.53 18.40
C LYS A 177 -9.23 -12.97 18.72
N SER A 178 -9.91 -13.99 18.16
CA SER A 178 -9.59 -15.40 18.34
C SER A 178 -8.22 -15.82 17.79
N LYS A 179 -7.64 -15.04 16.88
CA LYS A 179 -6.31 -15.30 16.30
C LYS A 179 -5.17 -14.53 16.99
N GLY A 180 -5.50 -13.63 17.92
CA GLY A 180 -4.52 -12.74 18.55
C GLY A 180 -3.72 -11.98 17.50
N LEU A 181 -2.41 -11.82 17.72
CA LEU A 181 -1.51 -11.11 16.79
C LEU A 181 -1.03 -11.99 15.62
N LYS A 182 -1.35 -13.28 15.58
CA LYS A 182 -0.97 -14.20 14.50
C LYS A 182 -1.96 -14.12 13.34
N GLN A 183 -2.07 -12.95 12.71
CA GLN A 183 -2.95 -12.69 11.59
C GLN A 183 -2.15 -12.09 10.44
N GLY A 184 -2.02 -12.81 9.38
CA GLY A 184 -1.24 -12.46 8.21
C GLY A 184 -1.23 -13.64 7.25
N HIS A 185 -0.22 -13.72 6.42
CA HIS A 185 -0.04 -14.83 5.50
C HIS A 185 1.32 -15.51 5.73
N LYS A 186 1.42 -16.78 5.33
CA LYS A 186 2.69 -17.50 5.31
C LYS A 186 3.27 -17.44 3.90
N SER A 187 4.53 -17.08 3.79
CA SER A 187 5.29 -17.12 2.56
C SER A 187 6.71 -17.59 2.86
N GLY A 188 7.25 -18.53 2.07
CA GLY A 188 8.60 -19.07 2.28
C GLY A 188 8.86 -19.65 3.67
N GLY A 189 7.85 -20.20 4.33
CA GLY A 189 7.94 -20.74 5.69
C GLY A 189 7.90 -19.68 6.82
N LYS A 190 7.86 -18.41 6.50
CA LYS A 190 7.74 -17.29 7.46
C LYS A 190 6.30 -16.77 7.51
N PHE A 191 5.95 -16.21 8.66
CA PHE A 191 4.66 -15.56 8.89
C PHE A 191 4.85 -14.04 8.80
N TYR A 192 4.00 -13.39 8.00
CA TYR A 192 4.01 -11.94 7.77
C TYR A 192 2.69 -11.35 8.21
#